data_5f6c758ed115b9d2f202ebd3c5630209
#
_entry.id   5f6c758ed115b9d2f202ebd3c5630209
#
_cell.length_a   1.000
_cell.length_b   1.000
_cell.length_c   1.000
_cell.angle_alpha   90.00
_cell.angle_beta   90.00
_cell.angle_gamma   90.00
#
_symmetry.space_group_name_H-M   'P 1'
#
loop_
_entity.id
_entity.type
_entity.pdbx_description
1 polymer ?
#
loop_
_entity_poly.entity_id
_entity_poly.type
_entity_poly.pdbx_seq_one_letter_code
_entity_poly.pdbx_strand_id
1 'polypeptide(L)'
;IDPATVCRAAEAAYHQGQVPLAAAEGFIRQILGWREYVRGLYAHYGDEWLDMNALNAQHDLPDFFWTGDTPAHCLSQTIGQTMRTGYAHHIQRLMVTGLYCLLAGVRPRAVHEWYLAVYVDAVEWVEIPNVIGMSQFADGGIMASKPYIASGSYIDRMSNYCANCPFHPKEAVGAKACPFTTLYWAFLDRHEKRFAQHPRLALQVKNLQRKSAEERALIRAQAESHLAGVMQNLRHDIRRLRFSALKYSSHDQCRSKANYLRPID
;
A
#
# COMPACT_ATOMS: atom_id res chain seq x y z
N ILE A 1 2.56 9.79 23.44
CA ILE A 1 2.58 11.25 23.66
C ILE A 1 1.20 11.78 23.25
N ASP A 2 0.60 12.62 24.09
CA ASP A 2 -0.68 13.28 23.79
C ASP A 2 -0.55 14.26 22.61
N PRO A 3 -1.39 14.15 21.56
CA PRO A 3 -1.30 15.00 20.38
C PRO A 3 -1.51 16.50 20.68
N ALA A 4 -2.34 16.85 21.65
CA ALA A 4 -2.54 18.24 22.05
C ALA A 4 -1.27 18.83 22.66
N THR A 5 -0.51 18.05 23.42
CA THR A 5 0.79 18.47 23.96
C THR A 5 1.80 18.74 22.85
N VAL A 6 1.82 17.89 21.81
CA VAL A 6 2.71 18.06 20.64
C VAL A 6 2.34 19.31 19.84
N CYS A 7 1.04 19.56 19.62
CA CYS A 7 0.57 20.77 18.95
C CYS A 7 0.94 22.04 19.73
N ARG A 8 0.71 22.06 21.06
CA ARG A 8 1.11 23.20 21.91
C ARG A 8 2.62 23.47 21.88
N ALA A 9 3.44 22.42 21.83
CA ALA A 9 4.90 22.62 21.74
C ALA A 9 5.31 23.27 20.42
N ALA A 10 4.70 22.86 19.30
CA ALA A 10 4.95 23.47 17.99
C ALA A 10 4.47 24.92 17.92
N GLU A 11 3.29 25.21 18.48
CA GLU A 11 2.73 26.56 18.60
C GLU A 11 3.62 27.48 19.46
N ALA A 12 4.08 26.98 20.62
CA ALA A 12 5.00 27.72 21.48
C ALA A 12 6.33 28.04 20.78
N ALA A 13 6.90 27.11 20.02
CA ALA A 13 8.12 27.34 19.24
C ALA A 13 7.93 28.45 18.19
N TYR A 14 6.77 28.53 17.56
CA TYR A 14 6.41 29.61 16.64
C TYR A 14 6.33 30.96 17.37
N HIS A 15 5.57 31.03 18.46
CA HIS A 15 5.43 32.29 19.24
C HIS A 15 6.75 32.78 19.85
N GLN A 16 7.68 31.88 20.11
CA GLN A 16 9.05 32.23 20.57
C GLN A 16 10.00 32.59 19.42
N GLY A 17 9.53 32.61 18.17
CA GLY A 17 10.36 32.94 17.01
C GLY A 17 11.39 31.87 16.62
N GLN A 18 11.28 30.65 17.16
CA GLN A 18 12.21 29.54 16.89
C GLN A 18 11.96 28.89 15.53
N VAL A 19 10.73 28.91 15.04
CA VAL A 19 10.34 28.36 13.75
C VAL A 19 9.37 29.29 13.01
N PRO A 20 9.40 29.32 11.66
CA PRO A 20 8.46 30.13 10.88
C PRO A 20 7.04 29.51 10.94
N LEU A 21 6.02 30.34 10.71
CA LEU A 21 4.61 29.92 10.69
C LEU A 21 4.37 28.71 9.78
N ALA A 22 4.94 28.70 8.57
CA ALA A 22 4.76 27.62 7.62
C ALA A 22 5.26 26.26 8.13
N ALA A 23 6.33 26.25 8.95
CA ALA A 23 6.83 25.01 9.56
C ALA A 23 5.92 24.54 10.70
N ALA A 24 5.48 25.43 11.59
CA ALA A 24 4.56 25.10 12.68
C ALA A 24 3.21 24.64 12.14
N GLU A 25 2.65 25.35 11.17
CA GLU A 25 1.38 25.03 10.52
C GLU A 25 1.46 23.67 9.80
N GLY A 26 2.50 23.45 8.99
CA GLY A 26 2.69 22.19 8.28
C GLY A 26 2.82 21.00 9.23
N PHE A 27 3.50 21.16 10.36
CA PHE A 27 3.63 20.12 11.39
C PHE A 27 2.30 19.82 12.09
N ILE A 28 1.60 20.87 12.58
CA ILE A 28 0.32 20.72 13.27
C ILE A 28 -0.73 20.12 12.34
N ARG A 29 -0.72 20.47 11.06
CA ARG A 29 -1.62 19.90 10.05
C ARG A 29 -1.49 18.38 9.92
N GLN A 30 -0.29 17.79 10.12
CA GLN A 30 -0.14 16.34 10.12
C GLN A 30 -0.88 15.69 11.29
N ILE A 31 -0.97 16.37 12.42
CA ILE A 31 -1.67 15.87 13.60
C ILE A 31 -3.18 16.04 13.44
N LEU A 32 -3.65 17.24 13.15
CA LEU A 32 -5.08 17.52 13.01
C LEU A 32 -5.67 16.97 11.71
N GLY A 33 -5.00 17.23 10.59
CA GLY A 33 -5.51 16.92 9.26
C GLY A 33 -5.26 15.48 8.81
N TRP A 34 -4.32 14.77 9.43
CA TRP A 34 -4.02 13.39 9.06
C TRP A 34 -4.28 12.42 10.20
N ARG A 35 -3.59 12.55 11.32
CA ARG A 35 -3.75 11.64 12.45
C ARG A 35 -5.20 11.59 12.97
N GLU A 36 -5.81 12.74 13.23
CA GLU A 36 -7.18 12.78 13.75
C GLU A 36 -8.21 12.40 12.68
N TYR A 37 -7.97 12.71 11.42
CA TYR A 37 -8.78 12.23 10.31
C TYR A 37 -8.79 10.70 10.24
N VAL A 38 -7.62 10.07 10.26
CA VAL A 38 -7.47 8.61 10.28
C VAL A 38 -8.18 8.00 11.49
N ARG A 39 -7.98 8.60 12.70
CA ARG A 39 -8.62 8.15 13.93
C ARG A 39 -10.15 8.26 13.87
N GLY A 40 -10.65 9.36 13.33
CA GLY A 40 -12.09 9.57 13.15
C GLY A 40 -12.73 8.56 12.21
N LEU A 41 -12.08 8.29 11.08
CA LEU A 41 -12.56 7.27 10.15
C LEU A 41 -12.53 5.86 10.77
N TYR A 42 -11.46 5.51 11.48
CA TYR A 42 -11.38 4.23 12.18
C TYR A 42 -12.46 4.10 13.25
N ALA A 43 -12.71 5.14 14.04
CA ALA A 43 -13.76 5.13 15.05
C ALA A 43 -15.18 4.99 14.45
N HIS A 44 -15.37 5.49 13.21
CA HIS A 44 -16.66 5.42 12.52
C HIS A 44 -16.93 4.06 11.87
N TYR A 45 -15.93 3.50 11.17
CA TYR A 45 -16.09 2.27 10.39
C TYR A 45 -15.60 1.01 11.14
N GLY A 46 -14.65 1.15 12.07
CA GLY A 46 -14.13 0.05 12.87
C GLY A 46 -13.68 -1.16 12.07
N ASP A 47 -14.03 -2.34 12.56
CA ASP A 47 -13.65 -3.62 11.95
C ASP A 47 -14.35 -3.89 10.61
N GLU A 48 -15.47 -3.21 10.30
CA GLU A 48 -16.17 -3.34 9.02
C GLU A 48 -15.25 -3.05 7.82
N TRP A 49 -14.25 -2.21 8.04
CA TRP A 49 -13.29 -1.86 7.01
C TRP A 49 -12.42 -3.03 6.55
N LEU A 50 -12.15 -4.01 7.43
CA LEU A 50 -11.33 -5.18 7.11
C LEU A 50 -11.93 -6.05 5.99
N ASP A 51 -13.25 -6.01 5.83
CA ASP A 51 -13.96 -6.82 4.85
C ASP A 51 -14.21 -6.05 3.54
N MET A 52 -13.85 -4.76 3.48
CA MET A 52 -14.02 -3.96 2.27
C MET A 52 -13.06 -4.42 1.17
N ASN A 53 -13.60 -4.58 -0.04
CA ASN A 53 -12.86 -4.98 -1.24
C ASN A 53 -13.52 -4.45 -2.52
N ALA A 54 -13.60 -3.12 -2.63
CA ALA A 54 -14.30 -2.46 -3.73
C ALA A 54 -13.72 -2.75 -5.12
N LEU A 55 -12.48 -3.21 -5.21
CA LEU A 55 -11.82 -3.60 -6.46
C LEU A 55 -11.88 -5.11 -6.74
N ASN A 56 -12.54 -5.89 -5.88
CA ASN A 56 -12.67 -7.33 -6.00
C ASN A 56 -11.32 -8.05 -6.17
N ALA A 57 -10.34 -7.67 -5.37
CA ALA A 57 -9.00 -8.26 -5.34
C ALA A 57 -9.04 -9.65 -4.67
N GLN A 58 -8.49 -10.69 -5.31
CA GLN A 58 -8.69 -12.07 -4.87
C GLN A 58 -7.38 -12.85 -4.66
N HIS A 59 -6.23 -12.31 -5.08
CA HIS A 59 -4.97 -13.03 -4.98
C HIS A 59 -4.47 -13.07 -3.53
N ASP A 60 -3.74 -14.13 -3.21
CA ASP A 60 -2.99 -14.23 -1.97
C ASP A 60 -1.74 -13.32 -2.01
N LEU A 61 -1.17 -13.03 -0.84
CA LEU A 61 0.10 -12.31 -0.76
C LEU A 61 1.23 -13.21 -1.27
N PRO A 62 2.05 -12.78 -2.25
CA PRO A 62 3.15 -13.60 -2.76
C PRO A 62 4.19 -13.94 -1.69
N ASP A 63 4.78 -15.14 -1.76
CA ASP A 63 5.77 -15.62 -0.78
C ASP A 63 7.00 -14.74 -0.65
N PHE A 64 7.39 -14.06 -1.72
CA PHE A 64 8.53 -13.14 -1.67
C PHE A 64 8.33 -11.95 -0.71
N PHE A 65 7.10 -11.66 -0.26
CA PHE A 65 6.86 -10.69 0.79
C PHE A 65 7.46 -11.11 2.14
N TRP A 66 7.70 -12.40 2.35
CA TRP A 66 8.34 -12.94 3.54
C TRP A 66 9.85 -13.15 3.40
N THR A 67 10.34 -13.28 2.17
CA THR A 67 11.74 -13.62 1.90
C THR A 67 12.54 -12.48 1.28
N GLY A 68 11.89 -11.58 0.55
CA GLY A 68 12.53 -10.60 -0.31
C GLY A 68 13.11 -11.20 -1.61
N ASP A 69 12.88 -12.49 -1.86
CA ASP A 69 13.41 -13.20 -3.03
C ASP A 69 12.56 -12.91 -4.27
N THR A 70 12.91 -11.87 -4.96
CA THR A 70 12.27 -11.42 -6.21
C THR A 70 13.30 -10.70 -7.08
N PRO A 71 13.27 -10.91 -8.42
CA PRO A 71 14.15 -10.20 -9.35
C PRO A 71 13.82 -8.70 -9.46
N ALA A 72 12.64 -8.26 -9.01
CA ALA A 72 12.26 -6.85 -8.99
C ALA A 72 13.04 -6.11 -7.88
N HIS A 73 14.13 -5.44 -8.26
CA HIS A 73 15.09 -4.85 -7.32
C HIS A 73 14.44 -3.92 -6.27
N CYS A 74 13.48 -3.09 -6.67
CA CYS A 74 12.75 -2.21 -5.75
C CYS A 74 11.99 -2.99 -4.67
N LEU A 75 11.33 -4.10 -5.02
CA LEU A 75 10.64 -4.98 -4.07
C LEU A 75 11.64 -5.70 -3.17
N SER A 76 12.67 -6.33 -3.75
CA SER A 76 13.70 -7.04 -2.99
C SER A 76 14.37 -6.12 -1.94
N GLN A 77 14.76 -4.91 -2.32
CA GLN A 77 15.38 -3.95 -1.40
C GLN A 77 14.41 -3.47 -0.31
N THR A 78 13.19 -3.10 -0.69
CA THR A 78 12.20 -2.59 0.27
C THR A 78 11.77 -3.67 1.27
N ILE A 79 11.48 -4.88 0.78
CA ILE A 79 11.07 -6.00 1.64
C ILE A 79 12.27 -6.44 2.50
N GLY A 80 13.45 -6.59 1.91
CA GLY A 80 14.65 -6.95 2.65
C GLY A 80 15.00 -5.95 3.76
N GLN A 81 14.83 -4.62 3.52
CA GLN A 81 14.93 -3.60 4.56
C GLN A 81 13.88 -3.83 5.65
N THR A 82 12.61 -3.98 5.27
CA THR A 82 11.49 -4.21 6.18
C THR A 82 11.75 -5.41 7.10
N MET A 83 12.17 -6.54 6.54
CA MET A 83 12.41 -7.77 7.30
C MET A 83 13.61 -7.66 8.26
N ARG A 84 14.62 -6.83 7.92
CA ARG A 84 15.78 -6.62 8.81
C ARG A 84 15.53 -5.60 9.92
N THR A 85 14.75 -4.55 9.65
CA THR A 85 14.64 -3.39 10.54
C THR A 85 13.25 -3.20 11.14
N GLY A 86 12.25 -3.94 10.66
CA GLY A 86 10.83 -3.72 11.00
C GLY A 86 10.31 -2.37 10.52
N TYR A 87 11.00 -1.71 9.57
CA TYR A 87 10.67 -0.37 9.12
C TYR A 87 10.91 -0.16 7.63
N ALA A 88 10.02 0.58 7.01
CA ALA A 88 10.19 1.19 5.68
C ALA A 88 9.57 2.60 5.68
N HIS A 89 10.14 3.51 4.90
CA HIS A 89 9.58 4.84 4.70
C HIS A 89 8.16 4.76 4.11
N HIS A 90 7.27 5.69 4.46
CA HIS A 90 5.88 5.71 3.98
C HIS A 90 5.77 5.55 2.45
N ILE A 91 6.64 6.21 1.68
CA ILE A 91 6.62 6.08 0.21
C ILE A 91 7.00 4.68 -0.25
N GLN A 92 7.90 3.98 0.43
CA GLN A 92 8.21 2.58 0.13
C GLN A 92 6.99 1.68 0.43
N ARG A 93 6.31 1.92 1.55
CA ARG A 93 5.08 1.18 1.90
C ARG A 93 3.96 1.43 0.89
N LEU A 94 3.68 2.69 0.56
CA LEU A 94 2.59 3.04 -0.34
C LEU A 94 2.91 2.74 -1.80
N MET A 95 4.08 3.18 -2.29
CA MET A 95 4.39 3.23 -3.74
C MET A 95 5.33 2.14 -4.22
N VAL A 96 5.72 1.20 -3.36
CA VAL A 96 6.44 -0.02 -3.76
C VAL A 96 5.64 -1.24 -3.32
N THR A 97 5.64 -1.61 -2.04
CA THR A 97 4.94 -2.82 -1.58
C THR A 97 3.42 -2.73 -1.72
N GLY A 98 2.81 -1.65 -1.26
CA GLY A 98 1.36 -1.42 -1.39
C GLY A 98 0.92 -1.28 -2.84
N LEU A 99 1.66 -0.52 -3.65
CA LEU A 99 1.38 -0.37 -5.08
C LEU A 99 1.42 -1.71 -5.81
N TYR A 100 2.42 -2.56 -5.53
CA TYR A 100 2.49 -3.89 -6.12
C TYR A 100 1.24 -4.71 -5.78
N CYS A 101 0.85 -4.76 -4.50
CA CYS A 101 -0.32 -5.51 -4.05
C CYS A 101 -1.62 -5.01 -4.71
N LEU A 102 -1.80 -3.68 -4.78
CA LEU A 102 -2.94 -3.06 -5.45
C LEU A 102 -3.03 -3.46 -6.93
N LEU A 103 -1.94 -3.32 -7.67
CA LEU A 103 -1.90 -3.64 -9.10
C LEU A 103 -2.07 -5.14 -9.37
N ALA A 104 -1.44 -5.97 -8.54
CA ALA A 104 -1.55 -7.43 -8.60
C ALA A 104 -2.93 -7.96 -8.18
N GLY A 105 -3.73 -7.16 -7.48
CA GLY A 105 -5.04 -7.58 -6.98
C GLY A 105 -4.92 -8.54 -5.79
N VAL A 106 -3.96 -8.30 -4.90
CA VAL A 106 -3.83 -9.02 -3.62
C VAL A 106 -4.98 -8.61 -2.69
N ARG A 107 -5.56 -9.57 -1.97
CA ARG A 107 -6.62 -9.30 -1.01
C ARG A 107 -6.19 -8.23 0.00
N PRO A 108 -6.96 -7.14 0.18
CA PRO A 108 -6.58 -6.03 1.04
C PRO A 108 -6.28 -6.47 2.48
N ARG A 109 -7.07 -7.40 3.01
CA ARG A 109 -6.86 -7.97 4.35
C ARG A 109 -5.49 -8.66 4.49
N ALA A 110 -5.05 -9.40 3.49
CA ALA A 110 -3.74 -10.06 3.52
C ALA A 110 -2.59 -9.04 3.54
N VAL A 111 -2.74 -7.93 2.84
CA VAL A 111 -1.77 -6.81 2.87
C VAL A 111 -1.75 -6.17 4.25
N HIS A 112 -2.91 -5.90 4.85
CA HIS A 112 -3.04 -5.34 6.19
C HIS A 112 -2.40 -6.25 7.25
N GLU A 113 -2.72 -7.54 7.24
CA GLU A 113 -2.16 -8.53 8.16
C GLU A 113 -0.63 -8.61 8.07
N TRP A 114 -0.07 -8.54 6.85
CA TRP A 114 1.37 -8.50 6.65
C TRP A 114 1.98 -7.22 7.23
N TYR A 115 1.38 -6.04 7.00
CA TYR A 115 1.89 -4.78 7.53
C TYR A 115 1.90 -4.77 9.06
N LEU A 116 0.83 -5.24 9.69
CA LEU A 116 0.77 -5.38 11.15
C LEU A 116 1.83 -6.34 11.70
N ALA A 117 2.16 -7.39 10.94
CA ALA A 117 3.12 -8.40 11.37
C ALA A 117 4.58 -7.90 11.30
N VAL A 118 4.93 -7.07 10.30
CA VAL A 118 6.33 -6.76 10.00
C VAL A 118 6.80 -5.38 10.43
N TYR A 119 5.90 -4.39 10.57
CA TYR A 119 6.30 -3.04 10.96
C TYR A 119 6.20 -2.81 12.46
N VAL A 120 7.29 -2.35 13.09
CA VAL A 120 7.37 -2.09 14.53
C VAL A 120 6.50 -0.92 15.00
N ASP A 121 6.18 -0.01 14.10
CA ASP A 121 5.32 1.16 14.33
C ASP A 121 3.86 0.93 13.93
N ALA A 122 3.51 -0.28 13.48
CA ALA A 122 2.16 -0.60 13.08
C ALA A 122 1.22 -0.69 14.29
N VAL A 123 0.11 0.03 14.19
CA VAL A 123 -1.03 -0.05 15.11
C VAL A 123 -2.31 -0.07 14.29
N GLU A 124 -3.25 -0.91 14.68
CA GLU A 124 -4.43 -1.26 13.89
C GLU A 124 -5.25 -0.05 13.43
N TRP A 125 -5.54 0.89 14.34
CA TRP A 125 -6.34 2.07 14.00
C TRP A 125 -5.67 3.01 12.98
N VAL A 126 -4.33 2.93 12.83
CA VAL A 126 -3.57 3.62 11.79
C VAL A 126 -3.52 2.77 10.52
N GLU A 127 -3.26 1.48 10.66
CA GLU A 127 -3.03 0.58 9.53
C GLU A 127 -4.30 0.35 8.70
N ILE A 128 -5.46 0.10 9.32
CA ILE A 128 -6.68 -0.18 8.58
C ILE A 128 -7.01 0.95 7.58
N PRO A 129 -7.16 2.22 7.98
CA PRO A 129 -7.45 3.29 7.05
C PRO A 129 -6.36 3.50 5.99
N ASN A 130 -5.09 3.39 6.39
CA ASN A 130 -3.97 3.63 5.49
C ASN A 130 -3.72 2.46 4.52
N VAL A 131 -3.93 1.22 4.93
CA VAL A 131 -3.72 0.05 4.07
C VAL A 131 -4.98 -0.27 3.28
N ILE A 132 -6.10 -0.55 3.95
CA ILE A 132 -7.36 -0.93 3.28
C ILE A 132 -7.89 0.25 2.45
N GLY A 133 -7.92 1.45 3.04
CA GLY A 133 -8.43 2.65 2.38
C GLY A 133 -7.44 3.24 1.37
N MET A 134 -6.34 3.83 1.84
CA MET A 134 -5.44 4.58 0.97
C MET A 134 -4.63 3.70 0.02
N SER A 135 -3.95 2.67 0.55
CA SER A 135 -3.03 1.85 -0.25
C SER A 135 -3.77 0.94 -1.22
N GLN A 136 -4.77 0.21 -0.76
CA GLN A 136 -5.49 -0.79 -1.55
C GLN A 136 -6.79 -0.26 -2.18
N PHE A 137 -7.22 0.95 -1.83
CA PHE A 137 -8.48 1.55 -2.32
C PHE A 137 -9.67 0.59 -2.16
N ALA A 138 -9.63 -0.24 -1.15
CA ALA A 138 -10.63 -1.27 -0.93
C ALA A 138 -11.95 -0.72 -0.37
N ASP A 139 -11.90 0.47 0.23
CA ASP A 139 -13.06 1.24 0.70
C ASP A 139 -13.82 1.98 -0.42
N GLY A 140 -13.30 1.92 -1.65
CA GLY A 140 -13.93 2.54 -2.81
C GLY A 140 -13.86 4.06 -2.85
N GLY A 141 -13.08 4.69 -1.98
CA GLY A 141 -12.83 6.12 -2.00
C GLY A 141 -13.24 6.89 -0.74
N ILE A 142 -13.45 6.22 0.39
CA ILE A 142 -13.72 6.85 1.69
C ILE A 142 -12.47 7.59 2.18
N MET A 143 -11.34 6.88 2.25
CA MET A 143 -10.07 7.44 2.73
C MET A 143 -9.37 8.29 1.69
N ALA A 144 -9.32 7.84 0.45
CA ALA A 144 -8.58 8.48 -0.63
C ALA A 144 -9.45 8.69 -1.87
N SER A 145 -9.41 9.90 -2.44
CA SER A 145 -10.26 10.26 -3.60
C SER A 145 -9.91 9.53 -4.91
N LYS A 146 -8.84 8.74 -4.94
CA LYS A 146 -8.42 7.90 -6.07
C LYS A 146 -7.47 6.80 -5.59
N PRO A 147 -7.38 5.66 -6.29
CA PRO A 147 -6.32 4.69 -6.05
C PRO A 147 -4.94 5.29 -6.40
N TYR A 148 -3.92 4.95 -5.60
CA TYR A 148 -2.53 5.38 -5.80
C TYR A 148 -1.83 4.42 -6.78
N ILE A 149 -2.25 4.45 -8.05
CA ILE A 149 -1.66 3.64 -9.11
C ILE A 149 -0.55 4.39 -9.84
N ALA A 150 0.53 3.68 -10.16
CA ALA A 150 1.65 4.18 -10.95
C ALA A 150 2.36 3.03 -11.68
N SER A 151 3.06 3.35 -12.78
CA SER A 151 3.94 2.42 -13.48
C SER A 151 5.36 2.43 -12.89
N GLY A 152 6.23 1.55 -13.38
CA GLY A 152 7.65 1.52 -13.04
C GLY A 152 8.37 2.86 -13.26
N SER A 153 7.91 3.68 -14.20
CA SER A 153 8.47 5.03 -14.44
C SER A 153 8.33 5.96 -13.24
N TYR A 154 7.35 5.75 -12.36
CA TYR A 154 7.27 6.50 -11.09
C TYR A 154 8.41 6.11 -10.15
N ILE A 155 8.64 4.80 -9.96
CA ILE A 155 9.71 4.27 -9.10
C ILE A 155 11.07 4.72 -9.60
N ASP A 156 11.30 4.67 -10.92
CA ASP A 156 12.52 5.13 -11.59
C ASP A 156 12.84 6.61 -11.30
N ARG A 157 11.81 7.47 -11.36
CA ARG A 157 11.96 8.90 -11.09
C ARG A 157 12.18 9.23 -9.61
N MET A 158 11.60 8.43 -8.71
CA MET A 158 11.57 8.71 -7.27
C MET A 158 12.65 7.99 -6.48
N SER A 159 13.44 7.13 -7.13
CA SER A 159 14.47 6.33 -6.47
C SER A 159 15.59 5.95 -7.45
N ASN A 160 16.63 5.32 -6.93
CA ASN A 160 17.73 4.74 -7.71
C ASN A 160 17.56 3.21 -7.93
N TYR A 161 16.44 2.62 -7.56
CA TYR A 161 16.24 1.17 -7.64
C TYR A 161 16.35 0.62 -9.06
N CYS A 162 15.85 1.38 -10.06
CA CYS A 162 15.80 0.89 -11.44
C CYS A 162 17.19 0.81 -12.08
N ALA A 163 18.19 1.54 -11.60
CA ALA A 163 19.56 1.50 -12.12
C ALA A 163 20.19 0.09 -12.04
N ASN A 164 19.83 -0.70 -11.01
CA ASN A 164 20.35 -2.05 -10.78
C ASN A 164 19.28 -3.15 -10.98
N CYS A 165 18.16 -2.82 -11.64
CA CYS A 165 17.06 -3.74 -11.87
C CYS A 165 17.24 -4.45 -13.23
N PRO A 166 16.97 -5.77 -13.33
CA PRO A 166 16.99 -6.46 -14.63
C PRO A 166 15.84 -6.03 -15.54
N PHE A 167 14.82 -5.39 -15.00
CA PHE A 167 13.65 -4.94 -15.75
C PHE A 167 13.78 -3.48 -16.16
N HIS A 168 13.22 -3.14 -17.32
CA HIS A 168 13.19 -1.77 -17.82
C HIS A 168 11.88 -1.06 -17.39
N PRO A 169 11.94 0.08 -16.65
CA PRO A 169 10.78 0.67 -15.99
C PRO A 169 9.65 1.14 -16.94
N LYS A 170 9.93 1.34 -18.23
CA LYS A 170 8.95 1.77 -19.23
C LYS A 170 8.35 0.62 -20.05
N GLU A 171 8.94 -0.57 -20.00
CA GLU A 171 8.49 -1.72 -20.80
C GLU A 171 7.36 -2.45 -20.07
N ALA A 172 6.26 -2.71 -20.80
CA ALA A 172 5.09 -3.43 -20.30
C ALA A 172 5.04 -4.89 -20.78
N VAL A 173 5.75 -5.24 -21.86
CA VAL A 173 5.73 -6.55 -22.50
C VAL A 173 7.16 -6.93 -22.90
N GLY A 174 7.46 -8.22 -22.85
CA GLY A 174 8.76 -8.79 -23.23
C GLY A 174 9.62 -9.21 -22.03
N ALA A 175 10.79 -9.79 -22.31
CA ALA A 175 11.66 -10.39 -21.30
C ALA A 175 12.17 -9.40 -20.23
N LYS A 176 12.28 -8.12 -20.56
CA LYS A 176 12.70 -7.05 -19.64
C LYS A 176 11.53 -6.20 -19.14
N ALA A 177 10.29 -6.63 -19.35
CA ALA A 177 9.11 -5.89 -18.91
C ALA A 177 9.12 -5.70 -17.39
N CYS A 178 8.92 -4.46 -16.96
CA CYS A 178 8.79 -4.15 -15.53
C CYS A 178 7.43 -4.61 -14.99
N PRO A 179 7.39 -5.46 -13.95
CA PRO A 179 6.14 -5.94 -13.37
C PRO A 179 5.17 -4.81 -13.01
N PHE A 180 5.67 -3.70 -12.48
CA PHE A 180 4.83 -2.55 -12.17
C PHE A 180 4.18 -1.92 -13.40
N THR A 181 4.91 -1.82 -14.52
CA THR A 181 4.38 -1.22 -15.75
C THR A 181 3.40 -2.16 -16.43
N THR A 182 3.70 -3.46 -16.46
CA THR A 182 2.78 -4.49 -16.95
C THR A 182 1.47 -4.48 -16.16
N LEU A 183 1.57 -4.61 -14.83
CA LEU A 183 0.42 -4.67 -13.94
C LEU A 183 -0.37 -3.35 -13.89
N TYR A 184 0.28 -2.18 -14.05
CA TYR A 184 -0.38 -0.89 -14.14
C TYR A 184 -1.35 -0.82 -15.33
N TRP A 185 -0.89 -1.23 -16.51
CA TRP A 185 -1.75 -1.25 -17.68
C TRP A 185 -2.84 -2.31 -17.59
N ALA A 186 -2.52 -3.50 -17.06
CA ALA A 186 -3.50 -4.55 -16.82
C ALA A 186 -4.55 -4.14 -15.76
N PHE A 187 -4.16 -3.39 -14.73
CA PHE A 187 -5.09 -2.82 -13.74
C PHE A 187 -6.05 -1.82 -14.38
N LEU A 188 -5.55 -0.88 -15.18
CA LEU A 188 -6.40 0.07 -15.89
C LEU A 188 -7.36 -0.63 -16.86
N ASP A 189 -6.91 -1.68 -17.55
CA ASP A 189 -7.72 -2.47 -18.46
C ASP A 189 -8.86 -3.19 -17.72
N ARG A 190 -8.55 -3.85 -16.61
CA ARG A 190 -9.51 -4.54 -15.74
C ARG A 190 -10.58 -3.61 -15.17
N HIS A 191 -10.19 -2.39 -14.82
CA HIS A 191 -11.05 -1.41 -14.17
C HIS A 191 -11.46 -0.24 -15.09
N GLU A 192 -11.32 -0.38 -16.41
CA GLU A 192 -11.58 0.68 -17.39
C GLU A 192 -12.96 1.32 -17.20
N LYS A 193 -14.02 0.50 -17.11
CA LYS A 193 -15.39 0.98 -16.94
C LYS A 193 -15.57 1.81 -15.66
N ARG A 194 -14.93 1.38 -14.56
CA ARG A 194 -15.02 2.08 -13.27
C ARG A 194 -14.35 3.45 -13.29
N PHE A 195 -13.22 3.56 -13.98
CA PHE A 195 -12.39 4.77 -13.95
C PHE A 195 -12.50 5.65 -15.20
N ALA A 196 -13.29 5.27 -16.19
CA ALA A 196 -13.45 6.03 -17.43
C ALA A 196 -13.94 7.47 -17.20
N GLN A 197 -14.80 7.68 -16.21
CA GLN A 197 -15.34 9.00 -15.85
C GLN A 197 -14.76 9.54 -14.54
N HIS A 198 -13.77 8.86 -13.95
CA HIS A 198 -13.21 9.29 -12.68
C HIS A 198 -12.39 10.58 -12.86
N PRO A 199 -12.64 11.67 -12.09
CA PRO A 199 -12.05 13.00 -12.32
C PRO A 199 -10.52 13.01 -12.41
N ARG A 200 -9.85 12.11 -11.67
CA ARG A 200 -8.38 12.04 -11.58
C ARG A 200 -7.75 10.91 -12.40
N LEU A 201 -8.54 9.97 -12.95
CA LEU A 201 -8.03 8.81 -13.68
C LEU A 201 -8.50 8.73 -15.13
N ALA A 202 -9.46 9.56 -15.55
CA ALA A 202 -9.97 9.56 -16.91
C ALA A 202 -8.87 9.74 -17.97
N LEU A 203 -7.83 10.53 -17.67
CA LEU A 203 -6.70 10.72 -18.59
C LEU A 203 -5.89 9.43 -18.76
N GLN A 204 -5.63 8.70 -17.67
CA GLN A 204 -4.92 7.42 -17.70
C GLN A 204 -5.73 6.37 -18.49
N VAL A 205 -7.04 6.33 -18.30
CA VAL A 205 -7.93 5.47 -19.08
C VAL A 205 -7.92 5.85 -20.57
N LYS A 206 -7.97 7.15 -20.91
CA LYS A 206 -7.81 7.60 -22.30
C LYS A 206 -6.47 7.18 -22.90
N ASN A 207 -5.39 7.20 -22.12
CA ASN A 207 -4.10 6.71 -22.59
C ASN A 207 -4.10 5.18 -22.83
N LEU A 208 -4.80 4.42 -22.00
CA LEU A 208 -5.04 2.98 -22.25
C LEU A 208 -5.82 2.77 -23.56
N GLN A 209 -6.87 3.56 -23.81
CA GLN A 209 -7.73 3.45 -25.00
C GLN A 209 -7.00 3.77 -26.31
N ARG A 210 -5.85 4.45 -26.25
CA ARG A 210 -4.98 4.67 -27.43
C ARG A 210 -4.17 3.45 -27.82
N LYS A 211 -4.08 2.44 -26.96
CA LYS A 211 -3.40 1.18 -27.24
C LYS A 211 -4.30 0.29 -28.11
N SER A 212 -3.69 -0.40 -29.07
CA SER A 212 -4.44 -1.34 -29.92
C SER A 212 -4.99 -2.53 -29.10
N ALA A 213 -5.97 -3.23 -29.65
CA ALA A 213 -6.52 -4.42 -29.03
C ALA A 213 -5.44 -5.52 -28.84
N GLU A 214 -4.54 -5.65 -29.81
CA GLU A 214 -3.41 -6.59 -29.79
C GLU A 214 -2.42 -6.23 -28.66
N GLU A 215 -2.06 -4.94 -28.55
CA GLU A 215 -1.15 -4.46 -27.47
C GLU A 215 -1.77 -4.70 -26.09
N ARG A 216 -3.07 -4.42 -25.93
CA ARG A 216 -3.79 -4.69 -24.66
C ARG A 216 -3.83 -6.19 -24.35
N ALA A 217 -4.02 -7.06 -25.38
CA ALA A 217 -4.00 -8.51 -25.20
C ALA A 217 -2.63 -9.01 -24.75
N LEU A 218 -1.54 -8.51 -25.36
CA LEU A 218 -0.17 -8.85 -24.94
C LEU A 218 0.12 -8.43 -23.50
N ILE A 219 -0.33 -7.24 -23.10
CA ILE A 219 -0.17 -6.76 -21.71
C ILE A 219 -0.93 -7.67 -20.73
N ARG A 220 -2.16 -8.07 -21.04
CA ARG A 220 -2.92 -9.00 -20.20
C ARG A 220 -2.20 -10.34 -20.05
N ALA A 221 -1.77 -10.92 -21.17
CA ALA A 221 -1.05 -12.19 -21.17
C ALA A 221 0.26 -12.11 -20.34
N GLN A 222 1.01 -11.01 -20.47
CA GLN A 222 2.23 -10.79 -19.69
C GLN A 222 1.93 -10.66 -18.19
N ALA A 223 0.84 -9.94 -17.82
CA ALA A 223 0.42 -9.80 -16.44
C ALA A 223 -0.03 -11.14 -15.83
N GLU A 224 -0.82 -11.92 -16.56
CA GLU A 224 -1.26 -13.25 -16.16
C GLU A 224 -0.07 -14.20 -15.95
N SER A 225 0.88 -14.21 -16.90
CA SER A 225 2.10 -14.99 -16.77
C SER A 225 2.93 -14.61 -15.55
N HIS A 226 3.09 -13.31 -15.29
CA HIS A 226 3.79 -12.83 -14.11
C HIS A 226 3.10 -13.26 -12.81
N LEU A 227 1.78 -13.06 -12.72
CA LEU A 227 1.00 -13.45 -11.55
C LEU A 227 1.00 -14.97 -11.33
N ALA A 228 0.86 -15.76 -12.40
CA ALA A 228 0.96 -17.22 -12.32
C ALA A 228 2.32 -17.66 -11.75
N GLY A 229 3.42 -17.05 -12.19
CA GLY A 229 4.77 -17.37 -11.73
C GLY A 229 4.98 -17.06 -10.24
N VAL A 230 4.47 -15.93 -9.75
CA VAL A 230 4.63 -15.53 -8.33
C VAL A 230 3.63 -16.19 -7.37
N MET A 231 2.47 -16.67 -7.87
CA MET A 231 1.45 -17.34 -7.06
C MET A 231 1.60 -18.87 -7.00
N GLN A 232 2.33 -19.48 -7.93
CA GLN A 232 2.57 -20.94 -7.94
C GLN A 232 3.48 -21.39 -6.79
N ASN A 233 4.36 -20.54 -6.32
CA ASN A 233 5.27 -20.84 -5.21
C ASN A 233 4.54 -21.09 -3.87
N LEU A 234 3.31 -20.58 -3.71
CA LEU A 234 2.46 -20.77 -2.53
C LEU A 234 2.14 -22.24 -2.19
N ARG A 235 2.14 -23.14 -3.19
CA ARG A 235 1.73 -24.55 -2.97
C ARG A 235 2.81 -25.43 -2.34
N HIS A 236 4.08 -25.02 -2.40
CA HIS A 236 5.18 -25.83 -1.89
C HIS A 236 5.61 -25.54 -0.45
N ASP A 237 5.36 -24.32 0.08
CA ASP A 237 5.91 -23.91 1.38
C ASP A 237 4.89 -23.76 2.53
N ILE A 238 3.59 -23.78 2.27
CA ILE A 238 2.54 -23.72 3.34
C ILE A 238 2.70 -24.88 4.36
N ARG A 239 3.30 -26.00 3.96
CA ARG A 239 3.60 -27.09 4.89
C ARG A 239 4.70 -26.74 5.90
N ARG A 240 5.63 -25.82 5.58
CA ARG A 240 6.75 -25.42 6.46
C ARG A 240 6.38 -24.29 7.42
N LEU A 241 5.50 -23.36 7.01
CA LEU A 241 5.17 -22.17 7.79
C LEU A 241 4.06 -22.39 8.83
N ARG A 242 3.24 -23.44 8.71
CA ARG A 242 2.19 -23.79 9.72
C ARG A 242 2.73 -24.05 11.12
N PHE A 243 4.01 -24.32 11.29
CA PHE A 243 4.59 -24.60 12.62
C PHE A 243 5.10 -23.35 13.37
N SER A 244 5.30 -22.22 12.71
CA SER A 244 5.80 -21.00 13.36
C SER A 244 4.68 -20.01 13.76
N ALA A 245 3.55 -20.01 13.05
CA ALA A 245 2.43 -19.08 13.27
C ALA A 245 1.51 -19.47 14.46
N LEU A 246 1.60 -20.68 14.97
CA LEU A 246 0.76 -21.17 16.10
C LEU A 246 1.13 -20.58 17.46
N LYS A 247 2.18 -19.76 17.58
CA LYS A 247 2.59 -19.14 18.85
C LYS A 247 2.00 -17.75 19.12
N TYR A 248 1.25 -17.15 18.19
CA TYR A 248 0.69 -15.78 18.34
C TYR A 248 -0.82 -15.69 18.15
N SER A 249 -1.54 -16.80 18.23
CA SER A 249 -2.99 -16.78 18.29
C SER A 249 -3.47 -16.76 19.74
N SER A 250 -3.49 -15.59 20.36
CA SER A 250 -4.33 -15.35 21.52
C SER A 250 -5.20 -14.11 21.25
N HIS A 251 -6.44 -14.41 20.88
CA HIS A 251 -7.55 -13.47 20.74
C HIS A 251 -7.82 -12.62 22.02
N ASP A 252 -7.17 -12.94 23.13
CA ASP A 252 -7.39 -12.28 24.43
C ASP A 252 -6.57 -11.00 24.66
N GLN A 253 -5.53 -10.74 23.85
CA GLN A 253 -4.76 -9.49 24.01
C GLN A 253 -5.38 -8.28 23.30
N CYS A 254 -6.27 -8.47 22.33
CA CYS A 254 -6.91 -7.38 21.62
C CYS A 254 -8.01 -6.70 22.45
N ARG A 255 -8.71 -7.43 23.30
CA ARG A 255 -9.78 -6.86 24.16
C ARG A 255 -9.29 -5.97 25.29
N SER A 256 -8.05 -6.11 25.75
CA SER A 256 -7.51 -5.25 26.82
C SER A 256 -7.07 -3.86 26.35
N LYS A 257 -6.93 -3.62 25.04
CA LYS A 257 -6.55 -2.32 24.47
C LYS A 257 -7.72 -1.39 24.14
N ALA A 258 -8.96 -1.86 24.21
CA ALA A 258 -10.18 -1.06 23.98
C ALA A 258 -10.40 0.05 25.03
N ASN A 259 -9.66 0.04 26.14
CA ASN A 259 -9.78 1.05 27.20
C ASN A 259 -9.09 2.40 26.90
N TYR A 260 -8.47 2.57 25.74
CA TYR A 260 -7.87 3.86 25.35
C TYR A 260 -8.82 4.82 24.61
N LEU A 261 -10.07 4.43 24.40
CA LEU A 261 -11.10 5.24 23.77
C LEU A 261 -12.07 5.81 24.83
N ARG A 262 -11.58 6.51 25.86
CA ARG A 262 -12.45 7.36 26.68
C ARG A 262 -12.65 8.70 25.97
N PRO A 263 -13.89 9.22 25.88
CA PRO A 263 -14.12 10.59 25.47
C PRO A 263 -13.35 11.53 26.40
N ILE A 264 -12.75 12.54 25.84
CA ILE A 264 -12.23 13.67 26.60
C ILE A 264 -13.44 14.58 26.79
N ASP A 265 -13.94 14.66 28.05
CA ASP A 265 -14.86 15.68 28.48
C ASP A 265 -14.23 17.08 28.38
#